data_a1eef24da336dbb61eb13436c5226145
#
_entry.id   a1eef24da336dbb61eb13436c5226145
#
_cell.length_a   1.000
_cell.length_b   1.000
_cell.length_c   1.000
_cell.angle_alpha   90.00
_cell.angle_beta   90.00
_cell.angle_gamma   90.00
#
_symmetry.space_group_name_H-M   'P 1'
#
loop_
_entity.id
_entity.type
_entity.pdbx_description
1 polymer ?
#
loop_
_entity_poly.entity_id
_entity_poly.type
_entity_poly.pdbx_seq_one_letter_code
_entity_poly.pdbx_strand_id
1 'polypeptide(L)'
;MVTRQEIQATCDDIVREFAPLQVILFGSHAYGTPTEDSDVDLLVVMDIPKSEFLNKAIEIRQRISYRFGLDLLVRSPEEIAYRVSYNDWFLREITEKGELLHGSDAACNVKNLQFIQYGINLAEKGKDCMNPLTLEWIQRAEADYITVQQLLLAENPLLHNIICFHAQQCIEKYLKAWLQEANIPVLRTHNLEELLALIVPTLPDWSDWQPDFKIITKYAVEPRYPGDPVTVENTQHASSICDEVRQAVRTQLKLAIPMN
;
A
#
# COMPACT_ATOMS: atom_id res chain seq x y z
N MET A 1 -22.03 -5.47 13.52
CA MET A 1 -21.66 -5.40 12.06
C MET A 1 -22.28 -4.16 11.47
N VAL A 2 -21.53 -3.36 10.71
CA VAL A 2 -22.01 -2.13 10.05
C VAL A 2 -23.03 -2.49 8.97
N THR A 3 -24.16 -1.78 8.96
CA THR A 3 -25.23 -2.00 8.01
C THR A 3 -25.04 -1.21 6.73
N ARG A 4 -25.65 -1.67 5.64
CA ARG A 4 -25.65 -0.96 4.36
C ARG A 4 -26.26 0.43 4.45
N GLN A 5 -27.27 0.62 5.28
CA GLN A 5 -27.93 1.90 5.51
C GLN A 5 -27.01 2.91 6.20
N GLU A 6 -26.21 2.47 7.17
CA GLU A 6 -25.21 3.31 7.84
C GLU A 6 -24.10 3.77 6.89
N ILE A 7 -23.63 2.86 6.02
CA ILE A 7 -22.65 3.20 4.98
C ILE A 7 -23.23 4.23 4.01
N GLN A 8 -24.47 4.02 3.53
CA GLN A 8 -25.11 4.95 2.61
C GLN A 8 -25.36 6.32 3.27
N ALA A 9 -25.78 6.36 4.52
CA ALA A 9 -25.97 7.63 5.26
C ALA A 9 -24.66 8.41 5.38
N THR A 10 -23.54 7.73 5.65
CA THR A 10 -22.20 8.34 5.67
C THR A 10 -21.80 8.87 4.28
N CYS A 11 -22.10 8.13 3.21
CA CYS A 11 -21.90 8.59 1.84
C CYS A 11 -22.74 9.86 1.56
N ASP A 12 -24.00 9.88 1.94
CA ASP A 12 -24.91 11.03 1.73
C ASP A 12 -24.42 12.27 2.47
N ASP A 13 -23.86 12.12 3.67
CA ASP A 13 -23.23 13.21 4.43
C ASP A 13 -22.00 13.74 3.69
N ILE A 14 -21.12 12.86 3.16
CA ILE A 14 -19.97 13.27 2.35
C ILE A 14 -20.43 14.05 1.12
N VAL A 15 -21.44 13.54 0.42
CA VAL A 15 -21.98 14.17 -0.79
C VAL A 15 -22.55 15.57 -0.48
N ARG A 16 -23.32 15.70 0.59
CA ARG A 16 -23.92 16.96 0.99
C ARG A 16 -22.90 18.03 1.36
N GLU A 17 -21.83 17.64 2.07
CA GLU A 17 -20.84 18.57 2.62
C GLU A 17 -19.72 18.92 1.62
N PHE A 18 -19.36 18.00 0.74
CA PHE A 18 -18.14 18.11 -0.06
C PHE A 18 -18.38 18.03 -1.57
N ALA A 19 -19.58 17.65 -2.02
CA ALA A 19 -19.96 17.52 -3.42
C ALA A 19 -18.90 16.77 -4.28
N PRO A 20 -18.49 15.54 -3.89
CA PRO A 20 -17.52 14.76 -4.65
C PRO A 20 -18.08 14.36 -6.02
N LEU A 21 -17.19 14.03 -6.96
CA LEU A 21 -17.59 13.48 -8.26
C LEU A 21 -18.13 12.06 -8.11
N GLN A 22 -17.49 11.25 -7.25
CA GLN A 22 -17.92 9.88 -6.95
C GLN A 22 -17.56 9.50 -5.53
N VAL A 23 -18.31 8.56 -4.95
CA VAL A 23 -17.96 7.81 -3.74
C VAL A 23 -18.10 6.33 -4.06
N ILE A 24 -17.02 5.57 -3.86
CA ILE A 24 -16.93 4.15 -4.17
C ILE A 24 -16.60 3.38 -2.89
N LEU A 25 -17.44 2.41 -2.54
CA LEU A 25 -17.18 1.46 -1.48
C LEU A 25 -16.26 0.36 -2.01
N PHE A 26 -15.23 0.00 -1.26
CA PHE A 26 -14.34 -1.11 -1.60
C PHE A 26 -14.03 -1.96 -0.37
N GLY A 27 -13.09 -2.92 -0.47
CA GLY A 27 -12.73 -3.80 0.62
C GLY A 27 -13.82 -4.79 1.02
N SER A 28 -13.77 -5.29 2.27
CA SER A 28 -14.59 -6.40 2.74
C SER A 28 -16.09 -6.13 2.63
N HIS A 29 -16.52 -4.91 2.92
CA HIS A 29 -17.94 -4.51 2.83
C HIS A 29 -18.47 -4.44 1.39
N ALA A 30 -17.62 -4.23 0.39
CA ALA A 30 -17.99 -4.27 -1.03
C ALA A 30 -17.95 -5.69 -1.60
N TYR A 31 -16.98 -6.49 -1.15
CA TYR A 31 -16.72 -7.82 -1.73
C TYR A 31 -17.47 -8.96 -1.02
N GLY A 32 -18.27 -8.65 0.00
CA GLY A 32 -19.14 -9.61 0.68
C GLY A 32 -18.48 -10.47 1.76
N THR A 33 -17.35 -10.04 2.30
CA THR A 33 -16.58 -10.75 3.34
C THR A 33 -16.33 -9.95 4.62
N PRO A 34 -17.23 -9.05 5.10
CA PRO A 34 -16.99 -8.28 6.30
C PRO A 34 -17.10 -9.16 7.56
N THR A 35 -16.27 -8.87 8.55
CA THR A 35 -16.35 -9.38 9.93
C THR A 35 -16.94 -8.30 10.84
N GLU A 36 -17.14 -8.60 12.13
CA GLU A 36 -17.64 -7.61 13.11
C GLU A 36 -16.68 -6.42 13.29
N ASP A 37 -15.37 -6.67 13.15
CA ASP A 37 -14.30 -5.69 13.32
C ASP A 37 -13.84 -5.06 11.99
N SER A 38 -14.53 -5.35 10.88
CA SER A 38 -14.14 -4.79 9.58
C SER A 38 -14.44 -3.32 9.47
N ASP A 39 -13.44 -2.53 9.10
CA ASP A 39 -13.59 -1.14 8.73
C ASP A 39 -14.35 -0.99 7.40
N VAL A 40 -14.99 0.16 7.22
CA VAL A 40 -15.62 0.56 5.95
C VAL A 40 -14.59 1.32 5.13
N ASP A 41 -14.30 0.84 3.94
CA ASP A 41 -13.32 1.44 3.02
C ASP A 41 -14.03 2.29 1.95
N LEU A 42 -13.76 3.60 1.89
CA LEU A 42 -14.35 4.52 0.91
C LEU A 42 -13.28 5.22 0.08
N LEU A 43 -13.43 5.19 -1.25
CA LEU A 43 -12.72 6.07 -2.16
C LEU A 43 -13.63 7.24 -2.56
N VAL A 44 -13.22 8.45 -2.20
CA VAL A 44 -13.87 9.70 -2.57
C VAL A 44 -13.10 10.33 -3.72
N VAL A 45 -13.76 10.49 -4.86
CA VAL A 45 -13.17 11.07 -6.07
C VAL A 45 -13.53 12.54 -6.15
N MET A 46 -12.51 13.40 -6.18
CA MET A 46 -12.67 14.87 -6.21
C MET A 46 -11.66 15.49 -7.16
N ASP A 47 -12.05 16.56 -7.82
CA ASP A 47 -11.15 17.35 -8.68
C ASP A 47 -10.32 18.33 -7.83
N ILE A 48 -9.28 17.80 -7.19
CA ILE A 48 -8.35 18.55 -6.33
C ILE A 48 -6.90 18.08 -6.59
N PRO A 49 -5.89 18.94 -6.34
CA PRO A 49 -4.50 18.59 -6.53
C PRO A 49 -4.03 17.49 -5.55
N LYS A 50 -3.07 16.68 -5.99
CA LYS A 50 -2.50 15.56 -5.19
C LYS A 50 -2.00 15.98 -3.81
N SER A 51 -1.47 17.19 -3.69
CA SER A 51 -0.98 17.75 -2.41
C SER A 51 -2.08 17.92 -1.36
N GLU A 52 -3.34 17.97 -1.77
CA GLU A 52 -4.50 18.18 -0.87
C GLU A 52 -5.21 16.88 -0.46
N PHE A 53 -4.89 15.74 -1.07
CA PHE A 53 -5.61 14.48 -0.81
C PHE A 53 -5.67 14.11 0.67
N LEU A 54 -4.53 14.16 1.36
CA LEU A 54 -4.47 13.80 2.78
C LEU A 54 -5.27 14.79 3.64
N ASN A 55 -5.09 16.08 3.42
CA ASN A 55 -5.80 17.12 4.17
C ASN A 55 -7.31 17.03 3.94
N LYS A 56 -7.74 16.75 2.71
CA LYS A 56 -9.15 16.56 2.38
C LYS A 56 -9.72 15.31 3.05
N ALA A 57 -9.00 14.21 3.09
CA ALA A 57 -9.43 13.01 3.81
C ALA A 57 -9.60 13.26 5.32
N ILE A 58 -8.68 14.02 5.93
CA ILE A 58 -8.79 14.45 7.33
C ILE A 58 -9.99 15.36 7.53
N GLU A 59 -10.17 16.35 6.66
CA GLU A 59 -11.29 17.30 6.73
C GLU A 59 -12.64 16.57 6.64
N ILE A 60 -12.80 15.62 5.72
CA ILE A 60 -14.01 14.82 5.59
C ILE A 60 -14.28 14.06 6.89
N ARG A 61 -13.30 13.33 7.43
CA ARG A 61 -13.44 12.57 8.69
C ARG A 61 -13.84 13.44 9.88
N GLN A 62 -13.42 14.70 9.92
CA GLN A 62 -13.74 15.63 11.02
C GLN A 62 -15.16 16.22 10.93
N ARG A 63 -15.71 16.33 9.72
CA ARG A 63 -17.01 16.98 9.51
C ARG A 63 -18.20 16.03 9.45
N ILE A 64 -17.97 14.79 9.00
CA ILE A 64 -19.05 13.79 8.92
C ILE A 64 -19.20 13.02 10.23
N SER A 65 -20.42 12.51 10.47
CA SER A 65 -20.72 11.67 11.64
C SER A 65 -20.77 10.20 11.24
N TYR A 66 -19.95 9.37 11.86
CA TYR A 66 -19.97 7.92 11.68
C TYR A 66 -19.65 7.21 13.01
N ARG A 67 -20.05 5.93 13.16
CA ARG A 67 -19.89 5.14 14.40
C ARG A 67 -19.16 3.82 14.20
N PHE A 68 -18.35 3.71 13.16
CA PHE A 68 -17.60 2.51 12.78
C PHE A 68 -16.19 2.89 12.34
N GLY A 69 -15.30 1.92 12.22
CA GLY A 69 -13.99 2.14 11.62
C GLY A 69 -14.15 2.58 10.17
N LEU A 70 -13.54 3.70 9.78
CA LEU A 70 -13.64 4.26 8.44
C LEU A 70 -12.25 4.49 7.85
N ASP A 71 -11.94 3.76 6.80
CA ASP A 71 -10.80 4.04 5.92
C ASP A 71 -11.25 4.87 4.73
N LEU A 72 -10.73 6.11 4.66
CA LEU A 72 -11.11 7.08 3.65
C LEU A 72 -9.92 7.47 2.79
N LEU A 73 -10.04 7.20 1.50
CA LEU A 73 -9.08 7.55 0.48
C LEU A 73 -9.64 8.64 -0.42
N VAL A 74 -8.89 9.73 -0.64
CA VAL A 74 -9.27 10.79 -1.59
C VAL A 74 -8.31 10.78 -2.76
N ARG A 75 -8.84 10.81 -3.99
CA ARG A 75 -8.05 10.89 -5.23
C ARG A 75 -8.75 11.75 -6.28
N SER A 76 -7.96 12.33 -7.20
CA SER A 76 -8.51 12.93 -8.40
C SER A 76 -8.68 11.90 -9.52
N PRO A 77 -9.56 12.18 -10.51
CA PRO A 77 -9.70 11.32 -11.69
C PRO A 77 -8.37 11.08 -12.41
N GLU A 78 -7.55 12.12 -12.56
CA GLU A 78 -6.25 12.04 -13.24
C GLU A 78 -5.28 11.14 -12.47
N GLU A 79 -5.21 11.26 -11.14
CA GLU A 79 -4.34 10.40 -10.32
C GLU A 79 -4.76 8.94 -10.41
N ILE A 80 -6.08 8.67 -10.41
CA ILE A 80 -6.58 7.30 -10.57
C ILE A 80 -6.19 6.77 -11.95
N ALA A 81 -6.45 7.52 -13.03
CA ALA A 81 -6.12 7.12 -14.38
C ALA A 81 -4.60 6.88 -14.54
N TYR A 82 -3.78 7.80 -14.05
CA TYR A 82 -2.33 7.67 -14.05
C TYR A 82 -1.86 6.39 -13.36
N ARG A 83 -2.31 6.16 -12.12
CA ARG A 83 -1.87 4.98 -11.33
C ARG A 83 -2.37 3.66 -11.94
N VAL A 84 -3.61 3.62 -12.45
CA VAL A 84 -4.16 2.45 -13.13
C VAL A 84 -3.37 2.12 -14.40
N SER A 85 -2.93 3.13 -15.17
CA SER A 85 -2.12 2.95 -16.37
C SER A 85 -0.74 2.32 -16.09
N TYR A 86 -0.20 2.54 -14.90
CA TYR A 86 1.05 1.93 -14.42
C TYR A 86 0.82 0.66 -13.58
N ASN A 87 -0.37 0.04 -13.71
CA ASN A 87 -0.75 -1.18 -13.00
C ASN A 87 -0.70 -1.03 -11.46
N ASP A 88 -1.29 0.05 -10.94
CA ASP A 88 -1.63 0.09 -9.52
C ASP A 88 -2.73 -0.94 -9.24
N TRP A 89 -2.33 -2.10 -8.76
CA TRP A 89 -3.24 -3.23 -8.51
C TRP A 89 -4.34 -2.89 -7.50
N PHE A 90 -4.04 -2.04 -6.52
CA PHE A 90 -5.01 -1.61 -5.53
C PHE A 90 -6.11 -0.72 -6.13
N LEU A 91 -5.73 0.31 -6.88
CA LEU A 91 -6.72 1.18 -7.54
C LEU A 91 -7.45 0.44 -8.68
N ARG A 92 -6.78 -0.47 -9.39
CA ARG A 92 -7.46 -1.34 -10.36
C ARG A 92 -8.53 -2.18 -9.70
N GLU A 93 -8.23 -2.84 -8.57
CA GLU A 93 -9.22 -3.62 -7.85
C GLU A 93 -10.42 -2.77 -7.41
N ILE A 94 -10.19 -1.56 -6.88
CA ILE A 94 -11.27 -0.64 -6.50
C ILE A 94 -12.13 -0.27 -7.71
N THR A 95 -11.51 0.04 -8.84
CA THR A 95 -12.24 0.47 -10.04
C THR A 95 -12.98 -0.67 -10.74
N GLU A 96 -12.50 -1.90 -10.63
CA GLU A 96 -13.11 -3.09 -11.23
C GLU A 96 -14.19 -3.71 -10.35
N LYS A 97 -13.97 -3.79 -9.02
CA LYS A 97 -14.82 -4.52 -8.08
C LYS A 97 -15.57 -3.64 -7.09
N GLY A 98 -15.14 -2.36 -6.93
CA GLY A 98 -15.78 -1.44 -5.99
C GLY A 98 -17.22 -1.14 -6.38
N GLU A 99 -18.05 -0.85 -5.37
CA GLU A 99 -19.45 -0.49 -5.55
C GLU A 99 -19.62 1.03 -5.52
N LEU A 100 -20.22 1.57 -6.59
CA LEU A 100 -20.51 3.00 -6.69
C LEU A 100 -21.68 3.35 -5.77
N LEU A 101 -21.42 4.16 -4.73
CA LEU A 101 -22.46 4.66 -3.81
C LEU A 101 -23.03 6.00 -4.28
N HIS A 102 -22.22 6.85 -4.93
CA HIS A 102 -22.61 8.16 -5.45
C HIS A 102 -21.87 8.50 -6.73
N GLY A 103 -22.56 9.25 -7.62
CA GLY A 103 -22.04 9.70 -8.91
C GLY A 103 -22.55 8.85 -10.07
N SER A 104 -22.09 9.17 -11.28
CA SER A 104 -22.40 8.36 -12.45
C SER A 104 -21.14 7.79 -13.07
N ASP A 105 -21.25 6.61 -13.66
CA ASP A 105 -20.16 6.02 -14.47
C ASP A 105 -19.75 6.92 -15.65
N ALA A 106 -20.62 7.85 -16.04
CA ALA A 106 -20.38 8.79 -17.14
C ALA A 106 -19.57 10.04 -16.72
N ALA A 107 -19.69 10.49 -15.45
CA ALA A 107 -19.08 11.74 -15.00
C ALA A 107 -17.57 11.58 -14.68
N CYS A 108 -17.16 10.37 -14.33
CA CYS A 108 -15.77 10.05 -14.01
C CYS A 108 -15.52 8.61 -14.43
N ASN A 109 -15.52 8.37 -15.75
CA ASN A 109 -15.46 7.02 -16.27
C ASN A 109 -14.04 6.44 -16.06
N VAL A 110 -13.72 6.13 -14.80
CA VAL A 110 -12.53 5.33 -14.46
C VAL A 110 -12.58 3.97 -15.17
N LYS A 111 -13.80 3.53 -15.57
CA LYS A 111 -14.02 2.37 -16.43
C LYS A 111 -13.96 2.74 -17.93
N ASN A 112 -13.81 4.01 -18.31
CA ASN A 112 -13.82 4.41 -19.70
C ASN A 112 -12.44 4.18 -20.34
N LEU A 113 -12.42 3.34 -21.36
CA LEU A 113 -11.26 2.97 -22.18
C LEU A 113 -10.40 4.17 -22.66
N GLN A 114 -10.93 5.41 -22.73
CA GLN A 114 -10.15 6.58 -23.12
C GLN A 114 -9.07 6.96 -22.10
N PHE A 115 -9.32 6.87 -20.78
CA PHE A 115 -8.30 7.12 -19.77
C PHE A 115 -7.29 5.99 -19.70
N ILE A 116 -7.76 4.74 -19.86
CA ILE A 116 -6.88 3.55 -19.96
C ILE A 116 -6.02 3.68 -21.23
N GLN A 117 -6.58 4.12 -22.36
CA GLN A 117 -5.85 4.31 -23.61
C GLN A 117 -4.83 5.46 -23.54
N TYR A 118 -5.14 6.55 -22.82
CA TYR A 118 -4.18 7.63 -22.55
C TYR A 118 -3.01 7.14 -21.70
N GLY A 119 -3.29 6.34 -20.69
CA GLY A 119 -2.28 5.71 -19.84
C GLY A 119 -1.44 4.67 -20.59
N ILE A 120 -2.05 3.83 -21.45
CA ILE A 120 -1.33 2.86 -22.30
C ILE A 120 -0.36 3.60 -23.23
N ASN A 121 -0.78 4.72 -23.83
CA ASN A 121 0.08 5.53 -24.70
C ASN A 121 1.25 6.18 -23.94
N LEU A 122 1.09 6.51 -22.64
CA LEU A 122 2.18 6.97 -21.78
C LEU A 122 3.11 5.82 -21.40
N ALA A 123 2.59 4.65 -21.08
CA ALA A 123 3.36 3.44 -20.76
C ALA A 123 4.14 2.91 -21.97
N GLU A 124 3.59 3.00 -23.19
CA GLU A 124 4.30 2.61 -24.41
C GLU A 124 5.48 3.53 -24.76
N LYS A 125 5.40 4.81 -24.38
CA LYS A 125 6.52 5.77 -24.54
C LYS A 125 7.67 5.54 -23.53
N GLY A 126 7.44 4.77 -22.46
CA GLY A 126 8.38 4.56 -21.36
C GLY A 126 8.96 3.15 -21.27
N LYS A 127 8.92 2.32 -22.32
CA LYS A 127 9.40 0.91 -22.28
C LYS A 127 10.87 0.72 -21.84
N ASP A 128 11.65 1.80 -21.81
CA ASP A 128 13.05 1.78 -21.32
C ASP A 128 13.20 2.40 -19.92
N CYS A 129 12.11 2.81 -19.26
CA CYS A 129 12.13 3.43 -17.93
C CYS A 129 11.40 2.55 -16.90
N MET A 130 11.98 2.46 -15.70
CA MET A 130 11.35 1.80 -14.55
C MET A 130 9.94 2.34 -14.28
N ASN A 131 9.03 1.46 -13.89
CA ASN A 131 7.66 1.84 -13.52
C ASN A 131 7.67 2.90 -12.38
N PRO A 132 7.00 4.06 -12.54
CA PRO A 132 6.99 5.10 -11.50
C PRO A 132 6.50 4.61 -10.15
N LEU A 133 5.58 3.65 -10.10
CA LEU A 133 5.09 3.07 -8.84
C LEU A 133 6.15 2.19 -8.17
N THR A 134 7.01 1.53 -8.94
CA THR A 134 8.18 0.82 -8.42
C THR A 134 9.10 1.80 -7.69
N LEU A 135 9.35 2.98 -8.27
CA LEU A 135 10.16 4.02 -7.62
C LEU A 135 9.52 4.53 -6.32
N GLU A 136 8.19 4.69 -6.27
CA GLU A 136 7.49 5.06 -5.04
C GLU A 136 7.67 4.00 -3.94
N TRP A 137 7.58 2.71 -4.28
CA TRP A 137 7.84 1.62 -3.33
C TRP A 137 9.27 1.64 -2.81
N ILE A 138 10.26 1.83 -3.71
CA ILE A 138 11.68 1.91 -3.35
C ILE A 138 11.94 3.09 -2.42
N GLN A 139 11.41 4.29 -2.72
CA GLN A 139 11.58 5.47 -1.85
C GLN A 139 11.06 5.23 -0.44
N ARG A 140 9.92 4.55 -0.30
CA ARG A 140 9.36 4.19 1.00
C ARG A 140 10.19 3.12 1.72
N ALA A 141 10.70 2.12 0.98
CA ALA A 141 11.59 1.10 1.53
C ALA A 141 12.90 1.71 2.03
N GLU A 142 13.50 2.63 1.25
CA GLU A 142 14.73 3.34 1.64
C GLU A 142 14.51 4.22 2.90
N ALA A 143 13.35 4.83 3.07
CA ALA A 143 13.05 5.59 4.29
C ALA A 143 13.05 4.69 5.53
N ASP A 144 12.46 3.48 5.43
CA ASP A 144 12.51 2.50 6.52
C ASP A 144 13.95 1.98 6.74
N TYR A 145 14.69 1.71 5.67
CA TYR A 145 16.09 1.30 5.74
C TYR A 145 16.96 2.32 6.49
N ILE A 146 16.88 3.60 6.09
CA ILE A 146 17.60 4.69 6.75
C ILE A 146 17.21 4.75 8.24
N THR A 147 15.95 4.57 8.56
CA THR A 147 15.47 4.54 9.95
C THR A 147 16.13 3.39 10.73
N VAL A 148 16.19 2.18 10.15
CA VAL A 148 16.88 1.03 10.77
C VAL A 148 18.34 1.38 11.06
N GLN A 149 19.08 1.89 10.06
CA GLN A 149 20.50 2.22 10.21
C GLN A 149 20.73 3.28 11.30
N GLN A 150 19.93 4.34 11.33
CA GLN A 150 20.06 5.39 12.33
C GLN A 150 19.73 4.91 13.76
N LEU A 151 18.72 4.06 13.91
CA LEU A 151 18.33 3.55 15.22
C LEU A 151 19.33 2.52 15.76
N LEU A 152 20.00 1.76 14.90
CA LEU A 152 21.08 0.84 15.29
C LEU A 152 22.25 1.59 15.93
N LEU A 153 22.60 2.78 15.40
CA LEU A 153 23.68 3.62 15.95
C LEU A 153 23.40 4.13 17.36
N ALA A 154 22.14 4.16 17.78
CA ALA A 154 21.79 4.64 19.12
C ALA A 154 22.09 3.64 20.23
N GLU A 155 22.35 2.36 19.90
CA GLU A 155 22.66 1.25 20.83
C GLU A 155 21.71 1.19 22.04
N ASN A 156 20.43 1.55 21.82
CA ASN A 156 19.44 1.65 22.89
C ASN A 156 18.47 0.46 22.83
N PRO A 157 18.43 -0.41 23.85
CA PRO A 157 17.54 -1.58 23.88
C PRO A 157 16.05 -1.26 23.73
N LEU A 158 15.61 -0.07 24.12
CA LEU A 158 14.21 0.36 23.94
C LEU A 158 13.81 0.52 22.48
N LEU A 159 14.77 0.58 21.56
CA LEU A 159 14.54 0.75 20.14
C LEU A 159 14.45 -0.57 19.35
N HIS A 160 14.74 -1.72 19.97
CA HIS A 160 14.79 -3.01 19.28
C HIS A 160 13.47 -3.33 18.56
N ASN A 161 12.33 -3.11 19.22
CA ASN A 161 11.01 -3.31 18.62
C ASN A 161 10.79 -2.43 17.37
N ILE A 162 11.22 -1.17 17.45
CA ILE A 162 11.07 -0.20 16.36
C ILE A 162 11.99 -0.57 15.19
N ILE A 163 13.22 -1.00 15.48
CA ILE A 163 14.16 -1.46 14.45
C ILE A 163 13.60 -2.66 13.70
N CYS A 164 13.12 -3.69 14.42
CA CYS A 164 12.53 -4.89 13.79
C CYS A 164 11.28 -4.56 12.97
N PHE A 165 10.44 -3.65 13.46
CA PHE A 165 9.28 -3.17 12.70
C PHE A 165 9.70 -2.51 11.38
N HIS A 166 10.65 -1.56 11.42
CA HIS A 166 11.11 -0.88 10.19
C HIS A 166 11.89 -1.82 9.26
N ALA A 167 12.64 -2.80 9.79
CA ALA A 167 13.28 -3.82 8.97
C ALA A 167 12.25 -4.66 8.20
N GLN A 168 11.18 -5.13 8.88
CA GLN A 168 10.07 -5.82 8.22
C GLN A 168 9.40 -4.93 7.17
N GLN A 169 9.11 -3.67 7.48
CA GLN A 169 8.48 -2.72 6.54
C GLN A 169 9.36 -2.43 5.32
N CYS A 170 10.68 -2.35 5.50
CA CYS A 170 11.63 -2.20 4.42
C CYS A 170 11.59 -3.41 3.47
N ILE A 171 11.71 -4.63 4.01
CA ILE A 171 11.64 -5.89 3.26
C ILE A 171 10.33 -5.95 2.46
N GLU A 172 9.19 -5.75 3.13
CA GLU A 172 7.87 -5.79 2.51
C GLU A 172 7.79 -4.86 1.29
N LYS A 173 8.24 -3.60 1.45
CA LYS A 173 8.16 -2.61 0.39
C LYS A 173 9.11 -2.92 -0.77
N TYR A 174 10.28 -3.49 -0.51
CA TYR A 174 11.19 -3.95 -1.56
C TYR A 174 10.62 -5.13 -2.35
N LEU A 175 9.99 -6.11 -1.68
CA LEU A 175 9.31 -7.20 -2.37
C LEU A 175 8.16 -6.68 -3.24
N LYS A 176 7.37 -5.73 -2.72
CA LYS A 176 6.29 -5.07 -3.47
C LYS A 176 6.81 -4.24 -4.65
N ALA A 177 7.98 -3.59 -4.50
CA ALA A 177 8.65 -2.90 -5.60
C ALA A 177 8.99 -3.86 -6.74
N TRP A 178 9.57 -5.01 -6.41
CA TRP A 178 9.91 -6.01 -7.41
C TRP A 178 8.66 -6.61 -8.09
N LEU A 179 7.62 -6.96 -7.32
CA LEU A 179 6.35 -7.44 -7.88
C LEU A 179 5.72 -6.43 -8.83
N GLN A 180 5.75 -5.14 -8.46
CA GLN A 180 5.24 -4.04 -9.30
C GLN A 180 6.00 -3.95 -10.63
N GLU A 181 7.35 -4.00 -10.60
CA GLU A 181 8.16 -3.95 -11.81
C GLU A 181 7.98 -5.20 -12.68
N ALA A 182 7.87 -6.37 -12.06
CA ALA A 182 7.59 -7.63 -12.73
C ALA A 182 6.16 -7.75 -13.27
N ASN A 183 5.32 -6.74 -13.03
CA ASN A 183 3.90 -6.74 -13.41
C ASN A 183 3.11 -7.92 -12.79
N ILE A 184 3.48 -8.32 -11.57
CA ILE A 184 2.78 -9.34 -10.78
C ILE A 184 1.86 -8.64 -9.79
N PRO A 185 0.61 -9.11 -9.58
CA PRO A 185 -0.33 -8.49 -8.63
C PRO A 185 0.26 -8.35 -7.23
N VAL A 186 0.28 -7.11 -6.73
CA VAL A 186 0.78 -6.80 -5.39
C VAL A 186 -0.35 -7.01 -4.38
N LEU A 187 -0.20 -8.01 -3.50
CA LEU A 187 -1.21 -8.32 -2.48
C LEU A 187 -1.25 -7.27 -1.37
N ARG A 188 -2.46 -7.03 -0.84
CA ARG A 188 -2.69 -6.22 0.38
C ARG A 188 -2.40 -7.07 1.62
N THR A 189 -1.15 -7.41 1.82
CA THR A 189 -0.70 -8.21 2.95
C THR A 189 0.55 -7.59 3.57
N HIS A 190 0.78 -7.87 4.85
CA HIS A 190 2.04 -7.63 5.56
C HIS A 190 2.83 -8.92 5.76
N ASN A 191 2.31 -10.04 5.26
CA ASN A 191 2.95 -11.34 5.36
C ASN A 191 4.01 -11.49 4.27
N LEU A 192 5.27 -11.55 4.67
CA LEU A 192 6.42 -11.66 3.76
C LEU A 192 6.44 -13.01 3.03
N GLU A 193 5.96 -14.09 3.67
CA GLU A 193 5.89 -15.41 3.04
C GLU A 193 4.90 -15.43 1.87
N GLU A 194 3.76 -14.74 1.99
CA GLU A 194 2.79 -14.59 0.90
C GLU A 194 3.37 -13.79 -0.28
N LEU A 195 4.12 -12.73 0.00
CA LEU A 195 4.80 -11.95 -1.05
C LEU A 195 5.90 -12.77 -1.71
N LEU A 196 6.68 -13.51 -0.93
CA LEU A 196 7.74 -14.39 -1.43
C LEU A 196 7.17 -15.48 -2.35
N ALA A 197 6.04 -16.09 -1.99
CA ALA A 197 5.40 -17.11 -2.80
C ALA A 197 5.04 -16.63 -4.22
N LEU A 198 4.75 -15.35 -4.40
CA LEU A 198 4.53 -14.75 -5.73
C LEU A 198 5.83 -14.54 -6.52
N ILE A 199 6.96 -14.40 -5.82
CA ILE A 199 8.26 -14.09 -6.41
C ILE A 199 9.02 -15.36 -6.83
N VAL A 200 8.97 -16.39 -5.99
CA VAL A 200 9.72 -17.66 -6.16
C VAL A 200 9.55 -18.31 -7.55
N PRO A 201 8.38 -18.29 -8.19
CA PRO A 201 8.25 -18.84 -9.56
C PRO A 201 9.19 -18.18 -10.59
N THR A 202 9.58 -16.92 -10.36
CA THR A 202 10.46 -16.16 -11.25
C THR A 202 11.91 -16.11 -10.74
N LEU A 203 12.09 -16.05 -9.43
CA LEU A 203 13.38 -16.01 -8.73
C LEU A 203 13.47 -17.13 -7.68
N PRO A 204 13.70 -18.39 -8.10
CA PRO A 204 13.66 -19.54 -7.19
C PRO A 204 14.66 -19.47 -6.04
N ASP A 205 15.81 -18.86 -6.24
CA ASP A 205 16.89 -18.74 -5.24
C ASP A 205 16.45 -17.90 -4.02
N TRP A 206 15.41 -17.06 -4.18
CA TRP A 206 14.88 -16.25 -3.07
C TRP A 206 14.06 -17.09 -2.07
N SER A 207 13.72 -18.34 -2.40
CA SER A 207 13.09 -19.29 -1.46
C SER A 207 13.89 -19.50 -0.17
N ASP A 208 15.19 -19.26 -0.20
CA ASP A 208 16.08 -19.41 0.96
C ASP A 208 15.70 -18.46 2.11
N TRP A 209 15.03 -17.34 1.82
CA TRP A 209 14.52 -16.42 2.85
C TRP A 209 13.25 -16.88 3.55
N GLN A 210 12.62 -17.96 3.14
CA GLN A 210 11.33 -18.39 3.72
C GLN A 210 11.39 -18.60 5.25
N PRO A 211 12.42 -19.24 5.83
CA PRO A 211 12.52 -19.39 7.29
C PRO A 211 12.61 -18.04 8.02
N ASP A 212 13.38 -17.10 7.47
CA ASP A 212 13.57 -15.77 8.04
C ASP A 212 12.30 -14.93 7.96
N PHE A 213 11.62 -14.97 6.82
CA PHE A 213 10.37 -14.23 6.61
C PHE A 213 9.23 -14.69 7.51
N LYS A 214 9.20 -15.98 7.86
CA LYS A 214 8.25 -16.51 8.85
C LYS A 214 8.42 -15.87 10.23
N ILE A 215 9.67 -15.54 10.61
CA ILE A 215 9.99 -14.88 11.88
C ILE A 215 9.71 -13.38 11.74
N ILE A 216 10.25 -12.75 10.69
CA ILE A 216 10.24 -11.30 10.53
C ILE A 216 8.82 -10.78 10.26
N THR A 217 7.95 -11.53 9.59
CA THR A 217 6.53 -11.17 9.38
C THR A 217 5.83 -10.76 10.67
N LYS A 218 6.15 -11.39 11.80
CA LYS A 218 5.53 -11.07 13.09
C LYS A 218 5.82 -9.64 13.54
N TYR A 219 6.95 -9.08 13.16
CA TYR A 219 7.35 -7.71 13.52
C TYR A 219 6.50 -6.63 12.85
N ALA A 220 5.63 -6.96 11.92
CA ALA A 220 4.63 -6.03 11.40
C ALA A 220 3.56 -5.65 12.44
N VAL A 221 3.29 -6.54 13.42
CA VAL A 221 2.18 -6.39 14.37
C VAL A 221 2.66 -6.46 15.83
N GLU A 222 3.38 -7.51 16.21
CA GLU A 222 3.75 -7.81 17.61
C GLU A 222 4.46 -6.63 18.32
N PRO A 223 5.42 -5.91 17.71
CA PRO A 223 6.14 -4.82 18.39
C PRO A 223 5.26 -3.62 18.78
N ARG A 224 4.04 -3.53 18.28
CA ARG A 224 3.11 -2.45 18.61
C ARG A 224 2.29 -2.69 19.87
N TYR A 225 2.34 -3.90 20.42
CA TYR A 225 1.57 -4.29 21.59
C TYR A 225 2.51 -4.74 22.72
N PRO A 226 2.09 -4.60 24.00
CA PRO A 226 2.83 -5.19 25.12
C PRO A 226 2.94 -6.71 24.95
N GLY A 227 4.16 -7.23 25.07
CA GLY A 227 4.45 -8.65 24.91
C GLY A 227 5.90 -8.96 25.25
N ASP A 228 6.41 -10.08 24.76
CA ASP A 228 7.81 -10.45 24.95
C ASP A 228 8.74 -9.45 24.26
N PRO A 229 9.79 -8.99 24.94
CA PRO A 229 10.72 -8.03 24.38
C PRO A 229 11.50 -8.65 23.22
N VAL A 230 11.69 -7.88 22.16
CA VAL A 230 12.60 -8.23 21.06
C VAL A 230 14.03 -8.15 21.57
N THR A 231 14.82 -9.20 21.33
CA THR A 231 16.22 -9.29 21.77
C THR A 231 17.19 -8.59 20.81
N VAL A 232 18.43 -8.43 21.24
CA VAL A 232 19.53 -7.92 20.38
C VAL A 232 19.73 -8.83 19.18
N GLU A 233 19.69 -10.15 19.40
CA GLU A 233 19.86 -11.16 18.34
C GLU A 233 18.75 -11.06 17.30
N ASN A 234 17.49 -10.87 17.72
CA ASN A 234 16.37 -10.65 16.79
C ASN A 234 16.58 -9.37 15.96
N THR A 235 17.08 -8.30 16.58
CA THR A 235 17.35 -7.02 15.92
C THR A 235 18.46 -7.16 14.87
N GLN A 236 19.55 -7.82 15.23
CA GLN A 236 20.67 -8.08 14.33
C GLN A 236 20.24 -8.95 13.15
N HIS A 237 19.48 -10.02 13.41
CA HIS A 237 18.96 -10.90 12.38
C HIS A 237 18.03 -10.15 11.42
N ALA A 238 17.03 -9.44 11.93
CA ALA A 238 16.10 -8.69 11.08
C ALA A 238 16.81 -7.63 10.22
N SER A 239 17.81 -6.95 10.77
CA SER A 239 18.61 -5.96 10.06
C SER A 239 19.50 -6.58 8.98
N SER A 240 20.11 -7.74 9.24
CA SER A 240 20.91 -8.47 8.24
C SER A 240 20.05 -8.89 7.05
N ILE A 241 18.91 -9.51 7.30
CA ILE A 241 17.98 -9.92 6.23
C ILE A 241 17.44 -8.69 5.46
N CYS A 242 17.20 -7.58 6.15
CA CYS A 242 16.80 -6.33 5.50
C CYS A 242 17.88 -5.84 4.51
N ASP A 243 19.16 -5.89 4.91
CA ASP A 243 20.28 -5.53 4.03
C ASP A 243 20.38 -6.47 2.82
N GLU A 244 20.27 -7.78 3.03
CA GLU A 244 20.34 -8.79 1.98
C GLU A 244 19.22 -8.61 0.95
N VAL A 245 17.97 -8.48 1.39
CA VAL A 245 16.80 -8.26 0.52
C VAL A 245 16.95 -6.96 -0.25
N ARG A 246 17.33 -5.87 0.43
CA ARG A 246 17.60 -4.58 -0.23
C ARG A 246 18.61 -4.72 -1.36
N GLN A 247 19.75 -5.34 -1.10
CA GLN A 247 20.80 -5.54 -2.11
C GLN A 247 20.31 -6.40 -3.27
N ALA A 248 19.64 -7.51 -2.98
CA ALA A 248 19.15 -8.44 -4.00
C ALA A 248 18.10 -7.78 -4.90
N VAL A 249 17.10 -7.09 -4.32
CA VAL A 249 16.06 -6.39 -5.10
C VAL A 249 16.67 -5.27 -5.94
N ARG A 250 17.57 -4.46 -5.37
CA ARG A 250 18.23 -3.38 -6.11
C ARG A 250 19.06 -3.92 -7.28
N THR A 251 19.74 -5.05 -7.08
CA THR A 251 20.49 -5.75 -8.15
C THR A 251 19.56 -6.21 -9.26
N GLN A 252 18.44 -6.86 -8.93
CA GLN A 252 17.46 -7.32 -9.92
C GLN A 252 16.83 -6.15 -10.69
N LEU A 253 16.58 -5.03 -10.03
CA LEU A 253 16.06 -3.81 -10.63
C LEU A 253 17.13 -2.94 -11.32
N LYS A 254 18.39 -3.38 -11.35
CA LYS A 254 19.54 -2.67 -11.94
C LYS A 254 19.74 -1.26 -11.37
N LEU A 255 19.40 -1.07 -10.09
CA LEU A 255 19.59 0.18 -9.39
C LEU A 255 21.00 0.27 -8.80
N ALA A 256 21.59 1.48 -8.81
CA ALA A 256 22.82 1.70 -8.08
C ALA A 256 22.63 1.36 -6.59
N ILE A 257 23.56 0.61 -6.01
CA ILE A 257 23.61 0.40 -4.57
C ILE A 257 24.32 1.64 -4.01
N PRO A 258 23.64 2.50 -3.21
CA PRO A 258 24.32 3.64 -2.59
C PRO A 258 25.46 3.10 -1.72
N MET A 259 26.64 3.67 -1.88
CA MET A 259 27.73 3.40 -0.94
C MET A 259 27.33 4.00 0.42
N ASN A 260 27.41 3.21 1.46
CA ASN A 260 27.12 3.61 2.86
C ASN A 260 28.14 4.62 3.35
#